data_f8afae606eae9598a17c4409c3e549be
#
_entry.id   f8afae606eae9598a17c4409c3e549be
#
_cell.length_a   1.000
_cell.length_b   1.000
_cell.length_c   1.000
_cell.angle_alpha   90.00
_cell.angle_beta   90.00
_cell.angle_gamma   90.00
#
_symmetry.space_group_name_H-M   'P 1'
#
loop_
_entity.id
_entity.type
_entity.pdbx_description
1 polymer ?
#
loop_
_entity_poly.entity_id
_entity_poly.type
_entity_poly.pdbx_seq_one_letter_code
_entity_poly.pdbx_strand_id
1 'polypeptide(L)'
;MEETEELKQAKMQTPIEIALGVDENGMTTAKKLYEFLEMDKSHYSRWAKANIVDNEFATENEDYFYSPSMANESSRGNFADDYKLTAHFAKKLSMKGNGEKAEEAREYFTHLEECMKQKVIDLNQLSPELQMFQKIFNSVAEQQLEQKRQAEQLNHVEQRVESIREVVALDTTSWRDDTGNILRKISMELG
;
A
#
# COMPACT_ATOMS: atom_id res chain seq x y z
N MET A 1 13.00 22.87 -20.77
CA MET A 1 13.71 21.63 -20.37
C MET A 1 12.71 20.84 -19.57
N GLU A 2 12.16 19.78 -20.13
CA GLU A 2 11.29 18.86 -19.39
C GLU A 2 12.16 18.09 -18.40
N GLU A 3 11.88 18.25 -17.12
CA GLU A 3 12.42 17.34 -16.10
C GLU A 3 11.91 15.95 -16.43
N THR A 4 12.81 15.00 -16.63
CA THR A 4 12.44 13.61 -16.89
C THR A 4 11.65 13.06 -15.71
N GLU A 5 10.72 12.14 -15.97
CA GLU A 5 9.89 11.47 -14.95
C GLU A 5 10.74 10.85 -13.82
N GLU A 6 11.92 10.32 -14.19
CA GLU A 6 12.91 9.78 -13.26
C GLU A 6 13.42 10.82 -12.24
N LEU A 7 13.64 12.07 -12.68
CA LEU A 7 14.03 13.17 -11.79
C LEU A 7 12.91 13.62 -10.84
N LYS A 8 11.65 13.52 -11.27
CA LYS A 8 10.49 13.81 -10.43
C LYS A 8 10.28 12.73 -9.38
N GLN A 9 10.49 11.46 -9.73
CA GLN A 9 10.38 10.33 -8.80
C GLN A 9 11.52 10.32 -7.79
N ALA A 10 12.75 10.59 -8.19
CA ALA A 10 13.89 10.74 -7.28
C ALA A 10 13.69 11.87 -6.24
N LYS A 11 12.93 12.92 -6.59
CA LYS A 11 12.57 13.99 -5.65
C LYS A 11 11.47 13.58 -4.65
N MET A 12 10.74 12.50 -4.90
CA MET A 12 9.67 12.00 -4.02
C MET A 12 10.16 10.92 -3.05
N GLN A 13 11.32 10.31 -3.30
CA GLN A 13 11.89 9.30 -2.41
C GLN A 13 12.61 9.94 -1.22
N THR A 14 12.41 9.36 -0.06
CA THR A 14 13.14 9.78 1.15
C THR A 14 14.58 9.27 1.12
N PRO A 15 15.54 9.94 1.80
CA PRO A 15 16.92 9.48 1.86
C PRO A 15 17.09 8.02 2.27
N ILE A 16 16.27 7.54 3.19
CA ILE A 16 16.30 6.13 3.61
C ILE A 16 15.78 5.19 2.51
N GLU A 17 14.81 5.58 1.72
CA GLU A 17 14.32 4.78 0.59
C GLU A 17 15.37 4.64 -0.51
N ILE A 18 16.12 5.71 -0.77
CA ILE A 18 17.25 5.69 -1.70
C ILE A 18 18.33 4.73 -1.19
N ALA A 19 18.69 4.84 0.10
CA ALA A 19 19.68 3.97 0.73
C ALA A 19 19.27 2.48 0.72
N LEU A 20 17.98 2.19 0.90
CA LEU A 20 17.42 0.84 0.83
C LEU A 20 17.20 0.34 -0.61
N GLY A 21 17.46 1.17 -1.62
CA GLY A 21 17.28 0.82 -3.03
C GLY A 21 15.84 0.50 -3.40
N VAL A 22 14.89 1.26 -2.86
CA VAL A 22 13.46 1.16 -3.17
C VAL A 22 13.24 1.57 -4.62
N ASP A 23 12.48 0.78 -5.38
CA ASP A 23 12.13 1.05 -6.77
C ASP A 23 10.92 1.97 -6.92
N GLU A 24 10.54 2.28 -8.15
CA GLU A 24 9.39 3.13 -8.50
C GLU A 24 8.05 2.58 -7.99
N ASN A 25 7.97 1.26 -7.78
CA ASN A 25 6.79 0.60 -7.26
C ASN A 25 6.73 0.58 -5.72
N GLY A 26 7.67 1.26 -5.05
CA GLY A 26 7.78 1.26 -3.60
C GLY A 26 8.30 -0.05 -3.02
N MET A 27 9.04 -0.83 -3.82
CA MET A 27 9.54 -2.15 -3.45
C MET A 27 11.07 -2.17 -3.41
N THR A 28 11.64 -3.00 -2.57
CA THR A 28 13.08 -3.34 -2.57
C THR A 28 13.24 -4.85 -2.43
N THR A 29 14.48 -5.34 -2.39
CA THR A 29 14.74 -6.78 -2.15
C THR A 29 15.39 -7.02 -0.81
N ALA A 30 15.14 -8.20 -0.25
CA ALA A 30 15.74 -8.60 1.01
C ALA A 30 17.27 -8.64 0.93
N LYS A 31 17.83 -8.98 -0.23
CA LYS A 31 19.28 -8.96 -0.47
C LYS A 31 19.84 -7.55 -0.41
N LYS A 32 19.19 -6.56 -1.05
CA LYS A 32 19.61 -5.15 -0.98
C LYS A 32 19.58 -4.62 0.45
N LEU A 33 18.48 -4.90 1.17
CA LEU A 33 18.38 -4.55 2.59
C LEU A 33 19.49 -5.21 3.42
N TYR A 34 19.78 -6.48 3.17
CA TYR A 34 20.82 -7.22 3.87
C TYR A 34 22.22 -6.65 3.59
N GLU A 35 22.48 -6.25 2.34
CA GLU A 35 23.72 -5.56 1.95
C GLU A 35 23.81 -4.16 2.57
N PHE A 36 22.72 -3.42 2.64
CA PHE A 36 22.67 -2.14 3.35
C PHE A 36 23.03 -2.28 4.83
N LEU A 37 22.57 -3.36 5.49
CA LEU A 37 22.89 -3.64 6.88
C LEU A 37 24.33 -4.17 7.09
N GLU A 38 25.13 -4.29 6.01
CA GLU A 38 26.53 -4.75 6.03
C GLU A 38 26.72 -6.10 6.74
N MET A 39 25.73 -6.99 6.62
CA MET A 39 25.74 -8.30 7.28
C MET A 39 26.49 -9.34 6.43
N ASP A 40 27.07 -10.37 7.10
CA ASP A 40 27.79 -11.44 6.43
C ASP A 40 26.86 -12.27 5.52
N LYS A 41 27.24 -12.36 4.23
CA LYS A 41 26.48 -13.06 3.19
C LYS A 41 26.19 -14.53 3.50
N SER A 42 27.04 -15.18 4.30
CA SER A 42 26.88 -16.58 4.70
C SER A 42 25.65 -16.82 5.60
N HIS A 43 25.12 -15.79 6.23
CA HIS A 43 24.00 -15.87 7.15
C HIS A 43 22.68 -15.37 6.57
N TYR A 44 22.65 -14.95 5.31
CA TYR A 44 21.48 -14.37 4.67
C TYR A 44 20.23 -15.27 4.77
N SER A 45 20.33 -16.55 4.41
CA SER A 45 19.17 -17.46 4.43
C SER A 45 18.55 -17.60 5.81
N ARG A 46 19.39 -17.69 6.86
CA ARG A 46 18.92 -17.77 8.25
C ARG A 46 18.25 -16.47 8.68
N TRP A 47 18.87 -15.35 8.32
CA TRP A 47 18.33 -14.02 8.60
C TRP A 47 16.99 -13.79 7.89
N ALA A 48 16.89 -14.09 6.60
CA ALA A 48 15.68 -13.94 5.82
C ALA A 48 14.55 -14.79 6.38
N LYS A 49 14.82 -16.05 6.71
CA LYS A 49 13.84 -16.92 7.36
C LYS A 49 13.34 -16.32 8.67
N ALA A 50 14.23 -15.94 9.59
CA ALA A 50 13.86 -15.47 10.92
C ALA A 50 13.20 -14.08 10.94
N ASN A 51 13.53 -13.19 9.97
CA ASN A 51 13.07 -11.81 9.98
C ASN A 51 11.94 -11.52 8.98
N ILE A 52 11.74 -12.38 7.98
CA ILE A 52 10.73 -12.22 6.95
C ILE A 52 9.68 -13.33 7.09
N VAL A 53 10.06 -14.60 6.92
CA VAL A 53 9.12 -15.73 6.84
C VAL A 53 8.52 -16.08 8.20
N ASP A 54 9.36 -16.23 9.23
CA ASP A 54 8.94 -16.59 10.60
C ASP A 54 8.56 -15.35 11.44
N ASN A 55 8.37 -14.19 10.81
CA ASN A 55 8.06 -12.95 11.51
C ASN A 55 6.53 -12.82 11.71
N GLU A 56 6.10 -12.91 12.95
CA GLU A 56 4.67 -12.79 13.34
C GLU A 56 4.00 -11.48 12.94
N PHE A 57 4.80 -10.43 12.66
CA PHE A 57 4.31 -9.09 12.27
C PHE A 57 4.44 -8.83 10.76
N ALA A 58 4.68 -9.86 9.96
CA ALA A 58 4.80 -9.76 8.51
C ALA A 58 3.78 -10.65 7.83
N THR A 59 3.09 -10.11 6.84
CA THR A 59 2.08 -10.82 6.06
C THR A 59 2.60 -11.08 4.66
N GLU A 60 2.59 -12.35 4.25
CA GLU A 60 2.91 -12.72 2.87
C GLU A 60 1.89 -12.13 1.89
N ASN A 61 2.35 -11.66 0.75
CA ASN A 61 1.59 -10.95 -0.28
C ASN A 61 1.07 -9.54 0.12
N GLU A 62 1.43 -9.05 1.31
CA GLU A 62 1.19 -7.67 1.72
C GLU A 62 2.51 -6.95 2.02
N ASP A 63 3.30 -7.47 2.96
CA ASP A 63 4.58 -6.88 3.38
C ASP A 63 5.75 -7.41 2.56
N TYR A 64 5.70 -8.68 2.17
CA TYR A 64 6.72 -9.32 1.36
C TYR A 64 6.15 -10.30 0.33
N PHE A 65 6.88 -10.50 -0.75
CA PHE A 65 6.53 -11.42 -1.84
C PHE A 65 7.71 -12.33 -2.11
N TYR A 66 7.44 -13.64 -2.19
CA TYR A 66 8.46 -14.59 -2.55
C TYR A 66 8.94 -14.35 -3.98
N SER A 67 10.24 -14.22 -4.17
CA SER A 67 10.88 -14.02 -5.46
C SER A 67 11.97 -15.08 -5.63
N PRO A 68 11.69 -16.20 -6.31
CA PRO A 68 12.69 -17.22 -6.52
C PRO A 68 13.89 -16.64 -7.27
N SER A 69 15.10 -16.86 -6.76
CA SER A 69 16.31 -16.47 -7.46
C SER A 69 16.39 -17.29 -8.75
N MET A 70 16.36 -16.62 -9.92
CA MET A 70 16.64 -17.28 -11.18
C MET A 70 18.12 -17.74 -11.14
N ALA A 71 18.33 -19.00 -10.90
CA ALA A 71 19.64 -19.61 -11.00
C ALA A 71 20.13 -19.51 -12.46
N ASN A 72 21.11 -18.67 -12.71
CA ASN A 72 21.91 -18.83 -13.92
C ASN A 72 22.61 -20.20 -13.83
N GLU A 73 22.37 -21.08 -14.80
CA GLU A 73 22.85 -22.46 -14.87
C GLU A 73 24.39 -22.64 -14.71
N SER A 74 25.14 -21.54 -14.62
CA SER A 74 26.61 -21.55 -14.55
C SER A 74 27.20 -21.43 -13.15
N SER A 75 26.40 -21.24 -12.13
CA SER A 75 26.91 -21.00 -10.76
C SER A 75 26.51 -22.10 -9.80
N ARG A 76 27.46 -22.99 -9.50
CA ARG A 76 27.40 -23.96 -8.40
C ARG A 76 27.48 -23.25 -7.03
N GLY A 77 26.56 -22.35 -6.73
CA GLY A 77 26.49 -21.64 -5.46
C GLY A 77 25.08 -21.72 -4.90
N ASN A 78 24.96 -21.91 -3.60
CA ASN A 78 23.71 -21.88 -2.84
C ASN A 78 22.98 -20.55 -3.10
N PHE A 79 22.06 -20.51 -4.08
CA PHE A 79 21.20 -19.39 -4.34
C PHE A 79 20.10 -19.40 -3.29
N ALA A 80 20.34 -18.64 -2.23
CA ALA A 80 19.27 -18.35 -1.29
C ALA A 80 18.15 -17.62 -2.01
N ASP A 81 16.93 -18.05 -1.77
CA ASP A 81 15.72 -17.38 -2.25
C ASP A 81 15.76 -15.90 -1.88
N ASP A 82 15.20 -15.05 -2.74
CA ASP A 82 15.07 -13.63 -2.46
C ASP A 82 13.59 -13.29 -2.20
N TYR A 83 13.37 -12.17 -1.55
CA TYR A 83 12.05 -11.67 -1.23
C TYR A 83 11.96 -10.21 -1.66
N LYS A 84 10.89 -9.86 -2.37
CA LYS A 84 10.54 -8.45 -2.59
C LYS A 84 9.85 -7.95 -1.33
N LEU A 85 10.31 -6.82 -0.83
CA LEU A 85 9.80 -6.18 0.38
C LEU A 85 9.15 -4.85 0.03
N THR A 86 8.06 -4.52 0.67
CA THR A 86 7.52 -3.16 0.60
C THR A 86 8.47 -2.19 1.30
N ALA A 87 8.51 -0.93 0.86
CA ALA A 87 9.34 0.10 1.48
C ALA A 87 9.03 0.24 2.98
N HIS A 88 7.76 0.09 3.37
CA HIS A 88 7.33 0.13 4.76
C HIS A 88 7.96 -1.00 5.59
N PHE A 89 7.89 -2.22 5.09
CA PHE A 89 8.45 -3.37 5.80
C PHE A 89 9.99 -3.34 5.82
N ALA A 90 10.63 -2.93 4.72
CA ALA A 90 12.08 -2.75 4.66
C ALA A 90 12.59 -1.72 5.68
N LYS A 91 11.87 -0.60 5.85
CA LYS A 91 12.17 0.40 6.89
C LYS A 91 12.07 -0.18 8.31
N LYS A 92 11.06 -0.99 8.60
CA LYS A 92 10.96 -1.68 9.90
C LYS A 92 12.14 -2.62 10.13
N LEU A 93 12.50 -3.41 9.12
CA LEU A 93 13.61 -4.36 9.22
C LEU A 93 14.97 -3.65 9.33
N SER A 94 15.17 -2.49 8.69
CA SER A 94 16.42 -1.73 8.76
C SER A 94 16.75 -1.29 10.19
N MET A 95 15.73 -1.05 11.00
CA MET A 95 15.88 -0.65 12.42
C MET A 95 16.12 -1.82 13.37
N LYS A 96 15.83 -3.08 12.95
CA LYS A 96 15.87 -4.26 13.81
C LYS A 96 17.31 -4.78 14.06
N GLY A 97 18.23 -4.46 13.16
CA GLY A 97 19.63 -4.92 13.27
C GLY A 97 20.40 -4.30 14.43
N ASN A 98 21.54 -4.91 14.80
CA ASN A 98 22.44 -4.40 15.84
C ASN A 98 23.73 -3.77 15.25
N GLY A 99 23.81 -3.62 13.91
CA GLY A 99 24.94 -3.02 13.23
C GLY A 99 24.87 -1.50 13.20
N GLU A 100 25.98 -0.86 12.80
CA GLU A 100 26.10 0.59 12.66
C GLU A 100 25.05 1.16 11.71
N LYS A 101 24.78 0.50 10.59
CA LYS A 101 23.74 0.92 9.63
C LYS A 101 22.32 0.86 10.20
N ALA A 102 22.05 -0.08 11.08
CA ALA A 102 20.76 -0.13 11.76
C ALA A 102 20.62 1.02 12.77
N GLU A 103 21.74 1.44 13.42
CA GLU A 103 21.75 2.61 14.29
C GLU A 103 21.54 3.90 13.50
N GLU A 104 22.22 4.07 12.37
CA GLU A 104 21.99 5.20 11.45
C GLU A 104 20.51 5.29 11.03
N ALA A 105 19.87 4.16 10.73
CA ALA A 105 18.46 4.12 10.39
C ALA A 105 17.58 4.56 11.58
N ARG A 106 17.85 4.11 12.80
CA ARG A 106 17.15 4.53 14.02
C ARG A 106 17.32 6.03 14.28
N GLU A 107 18.55 6.54 14.20
CA GLU A 107 18.83 7.96 14.35
C GLU A 107 18.09 8.81 13.32
N TYR A 108 18.07 8.37 12.06
CA TYR A 108 17.32 9.06 11.00
C TYR A 108 15.83 9.21 11.35
N PHE A 109 15.17 8.15 11.84
CA PHE A 109 13.75 8.22 12.20
C PHE A 109 13.51 9.02 13.47
N THR A 110 14.42 8.95 14.45
CA THR A 110 14.35 9.76 15.67
C THR A 110 14.49 11.25 15.34
N HIS A 111 15.46 11.61 14.50
CA HIS A 111 15.64 12.99 14.06
C HIS A 111 14.45 13.50 13.25
N LEU A 112 13.85 12.64 12.39
CA LEU A 112 12.65 13.00 11.65
C LEU A 112 11.48 13.31 12.60
N GLU A 113 11.29 12.53 13.64
CA GLU A 113 10.27 12.77 14.67
C GLU A 113 10.52 14.10 15.41
N GLU A 114 11.76 14.38 15.77
CA GLU A 114 12.15 15.65 16.42
C GLU A 114 11.88 16.85 15.51
N CYS A 115 12.24 16.76 14.23
CA CYS A 115 11.94 17.79 13.25
C CYS A 115 10.43 18.03 13.10
N MET A 116 9.62 16.97 13.11
CA MET A 116 8.16 17.09 13.09
C MET A 116 7.63 17.78 14.34
N LYS A 117 8.14 17.42 15.53
CA LYS A 117 7.78 18.09 16.80
C LYS A 117 8.14 19.58 16.80
N GLN A 118 9.34 19.93 16.33
CA GLN A 118 9.76 21.32 16.21
C GLN A 118 8.86 22.13 15.28
N LYS A 119 8.48 21.56 14.12
CA LYS A 119 7.53 22.22 13.20
C LYS A 119 6.17 22.47 13.86
N VAL A 120 5.69 21.55 14.68
CA VAL A 120 4.42 21.73 15.44
C VAL A 120 4.57 22.85 16.48
N ILE A 121 5.74 22.97 17.13
CA ILE A 121 6.01 24.04 18.11
C ILE A 121 6.07 25.40 17.39
N ASP A 122 6.73 25.47 16.25
CA ASP A 122 6.81 26.70 15.46
C ASP A 122 5.45 27.20 14.98
N LEU A 123 4.52 26.28 14.70
CA LEU A 123 3.13 26.62 14.37
C LEU A 123 2.39 27.32 15.52
N ASN A 124 2.71 27.01 16.77
CA ASN A 124 2.15 27.68 17.95
C ASN A 124 2.74 29.07 18.20
N GLN A 125 3.89 29.39 17.60
CA GLN A 125 4.54 30.72 17.65
C GLN A 125 4.06 31.67 16.55
N LEU A 126 3.22 31.18 15.61
CA LEU A 126 2.63 32.02 14.60
C LEU A 126 1.67 33.07 15.21
N SER A 127 1.55 34.22 14.54
CA SER A 127 0.55 35.20 14.93
C SER A 127 -0.87 34.62 15.00
N PRO A 128 -1.77 35.15 15.84
CA PRO A 128 -3.11 34.64 16.00
C PRO A 128 -3.89 34.55 14.68
N GLU A 129 -3.67 35.48 13.74
CA GLU A 129 -4.27 35.48 12.43
C GLU A 129 -3.80 34.27 11.58
N LEU A 130 -2.51 33.95 11.61
CA LEU A 130 -1.95 32.80 10.90
C LEU A 130 -2.39 31.47 11.51
N GLN A 131 -2.53 31.41 12.83
CA GLN A 131 -3.11 30.23 13.50
C GLN A 131 -4.57 30.02 13.10
N MET A 132 -5.35 31.10 12.98
CA MET A 132 -6.74 31.05 12.52
C MET A 132 -6.81 30.58 11.06
N PHE A 133 -5.93 31.11 10.21
CA PHE A 133 -5.86 30.73 8.79
C PHE A 133 -5.53 29.24 8.64
N GLN A 134 -4.61 28.72 9.44
CA GLN A 134 -4.26 27.31 9.45
C GLN A 134 -5.43 26.41 9.90
N LYS A 135 -6.17 26.84 10.95
CA LYS A 135 -7.37 26.10 11.37
C LYS A 135 -8.43 26.02 10.26
N ILE A 136 -8.65 27.13 9.55
CA ILE A 136 -9.56 27.18 8.42
C ILE A 136 -9.06 26.24 7.30
N PHE A 137 -7.77 26.29 6.97
CA PHE A 137 -7.19 25.44 5.93
C PHE A 137 -7.32 23.96 6.27
N ASN A 138 -7.02 23.57 7.51
CA ASN A 138 -7.19 22.18 7.96
C ASN A 138 -8.65 21.75 7.91
N SER A 139 -9.58 22.60 8.33
CA SER A 139 -11.02 22.31 8.25
C SER A 139 -11.50 22.12 6.81
N VAL A 140 -11.02 22.94 5.87
CA VAL A 140 -11.34 22.79 4.44
C VAL A 140 -10.75 21.50 3.88
N ALA A 141 -9.52 21.15 4.27
CA ALA A 141 -8.89 19.90 3.85
C ALA A 141 -9.66 18.66 4.37
N GLU A 142 -10.08 18.68 5.64
CA GLU A 142 -10.93 17.64 6.22
C GLU A 142 -12.28 17.52 5.51
N GLN A 143 -12.91 18.65 5.19
CA GLN A 143 -14.15 18.66 4.43
C GLN A 143 -13.97 18.07 3.03
N GLN A 144 -12.89 18.38 2.34
CA GLN A 144 -12.61 17.81 1.01
C GLN A 144 -12.40 16.30 1.08
N LEU A 145 -11.69 15.80 2.09
CA LEU A 145 -11.51 14.37 2.30
C LEU A 145 -12.85 13.67 2.59
N GLU A 146 -13.68 14.27 3.43
CA GLU A 146 -15.00 13.71 3.74
C GLU A 146 -15.93 13.74 2.52
N GLN A 147 -15.91 14.81 1.72
CA GLN A 147 -16.65 14.87 0.45
C GLN A 147 -16.21 13.77 -0.52
N LYS A 148 -14.90 13.52 -0.63
CA LYS A 148 -14.38 12.45 -1.46
C LYS A 148 -14.86 11.08 -0.99
N ARG A 149 -14.82 10.84 0.32
CA ARG A 149 -15.34 9.62 0.91
C ARG A 149 -16.84 9.41 0.68
N GLN A 150 -17.62 10.50 0.81
CA GLN A 150 -19.06 10.48 0.54
C GLN A 150 -19.35 10.21 -0.95
N ALA A 151 -18.57 10.79 -1.87
CA ALA A 151 -18.70 10.52 -3.29
C ALA A 151 -18.41 9.05 -3.63
N GLU A 152 -17.40 8.44 -3.01
CA GLU A 152 -17.11 7.02 -3.17
C GLU A 152 -18.24 6.14 -2.61
N GLN A 153 -18.81 6.50 -1.47
CA GLN A 153 -19.97 5.80 -0.90
C GLN A 153 -21.21 5.92 -1.80
N LEU A 154 -21.48 7.10 -2.36
CA LEU A 154 -22.58 7.31 -3.30
C LEU A 154 -22.42 6.45 -4.54
N ASN A 155 -21.24 6.41 -5.16
CA ASN A 155 -20.96 5.53 -6.29
C ASN A 155 -21.22 4.06 -5.96
N HIS A 156 -20.82 3.61 -4.78
CA HIS A 156 -21.09 2.25 -4.35
C HIS A 156 -22.58 1.97 -4.15
N VAL A 157 -23.33 2.94 -3.59
CA VAL A 157 -24.78 2.82 -3.43
C VAL A 157 -25.48 2.82 -4.79
N GLU A 158 -25.06 3.67 -5.72
CA GLU A 158 -25.61 3.71 -7.09
C GLU A 158 -25.40 2.37 -7.81
N GLN A 159 -24.21 1.77 -7.72
CA GLN A 159 -23.95 0.46 -8.29
C GLN A 159 -24.85 -0.63 -7.68
N ARG A 160 -25.09 -0.58 -6.36
CA ARG A 160 -26.00 -1.53 -5.70
C ARG A 160 -27.46 -1.31 -6.12
N VAL A 161 -27.87 -0.06 -6.24
CA VAL A 161 -29.24 0.26 -6.72
C VAL A 161 -29.43 -0.23 -8.15
N GLU A 162 -28.44 -0.06 -9.02
CA GLU A 162 -28.52 -0.55 -10.40
C GLU A 162 -28.55 -2.08 -10.47
N SER A 163 -27.74 -2.76 -9.66
CA SER A 163 -27.81 -4.23 -9.59
C SER A 163 -29.16 -4.76 -9.07
N ILE A 164 -29.77 -4.08 -8.09
CA ILE A 164 -31.12 -4.41 -7.62
C ILE A 164 -32.15 -4.16 -8.72
N ARG A 165 -32.02 -3.07 -9.47
CA ARG A 165 -32.90 -2.73 -10.59
C ARG A 165 -32.85 -3.78 -11.68
N GLU A 166 -31.67 -4.26 -12.03
CA GLU A 166 -31.51 -5.37 -12.99
C GLU A 166 -32.19 -6.66 -12.51
N VAL A 167 -32.00 -7.03 -11.24
CA VAL A 167 -32.65 -8.22 -10.67
C VAL A 167 -34.18 -8.08 -10.66
N VAL A 168 -34.70 -6.93 -10.25
CA VAL A 168 -36.15 -6.66 -10.24
C VAL A 168 -36.71 -6.62 -11.67
N ALA A 169 -35.96 -6.07 -12.64
CA ALA A 169 -36.39 -6.05 -14.05
C ALA A 169 -36.46 -7.47 -14.64
N LEU A 170 -35.51 -8.35 -14.30
CA LEU A 170 -35.50 -9.75 -14.70
C LEU A 170 -36.70 -10.49 -14.11
N ASP A 171 -36.99 -10.28 -12.83
CA ASP A 171 -38.09 -10.94 -12.12
C ASP A 171 -39.46 -10.55 -12.69
N THR A 172 -39.67 -9.26 -13.01
CA THR A 172 -40.90 -8.79 -13.63
C THR A 172 -41.10 -9.28 -15.07
N THR A 173 -40.03 -9.57 -15.80
CA THR A 173 -40.09 -10.14 -17.14
C THR A 173 -40.47 -11.62 -17.10
N SER A 174 -39.85 -12.41 -16.25
CA SER A 174 -40.14 -13.80 -15.98
C SER A 174 -41.59 -14.00 -15.53
N TRP A 175 -42.09 -13.20 -14.60
CA TRP A 175 -43.46 -13.28 -14.11
C TRP A 175 -44.50 -13.03 -15.19
N ARG A 176 -44.27 -12.11 -16.12
CA ARG A 176 -45.20 -11.86 -17.26
C ARG A 176 -45.25 -13.03 -18.23
N ASP A 177 -44.12 -13.64 -18.53
CA ASP A 177 -44.03 -14.77 -19.42
C ASP A 177 -44.65 -16.01 -18.78
N ASP A 178 -44.45 -16.23 -17.49
CA ASP A 178 -45.03 -17.36 -16.76
C ASP A 178 -46.54 -17.24 -16.62
N THR A 179 -47.06 -16.05 -16.30
CA THR A 179 -48.51 -15.81 -16.28
C THR A 179 -49.15 -15.93 -17.67
N GLY A 180 -48.49 -15.46 -18.72
CA GLY A 180 -48.93 -15.62 -20.11
C GLY A 180 -48.98 -17.10 -20.53
N ASN A 181 -48.05 -17.89 -20.10
CA ASN A 181 -48.03 -19.33 -20.39
C ASN A 181 -49.10 -20.12 -19.60
N ILE A 182 -49.36 -19.77 -18.36
CA ILE A 182 -50.43 -20.35 -17.53
C ILE A 182 -51.80 -20.01 -18.11
N LEU A 183 -52.04 -18.75 -18.50
CA LEU A 183 -53.30 -18.35 -19.11
C LEU A 183 -53.56 -19.04 -20.45
N ARG A 184 -52.53 -19.24 -21.29
CA ARG A 184 -52.63 -20.01 -22.52
C ARG A 184 -52.98 -21.48 -22.28
N LYS A 185 -52.37 -22.12 -21.26
CA LYS A 185 -52.68 -23.51 -20.91
C LYS A 185 -54.14 -23.67 -20.46
N ILE A 186 -54.62 -22.75 -19.59
CA ILE A 186 -56.01 -22.76 -19.11
C ILE A 186 -56.98 -22.53 -20.27
N SER A 187 -56.67 -21.62 -21.22
CA SER A 187 -57.50 -21.38 -22.41
C SER A 187 -57.55 -22.59 -23.35
N MET A 188 -56.51 -23.43 -23.41
CA MET A 188 -56.49 -24.66 -24.22
C MET A 188 -57.25 -25.83 -23.56
N GLU A 189 -57.37 -25.82 -22.23
CA GLU A 189 -58.09 -26.87 -21.48
C GLU A 189 -59.60 -26.60 -21.39
N LEU A 190 -60.03 -25.35 -21.56
CA LEU A 190 -61.44 -24.96 -21.44
C LEU A 190 -62.13 -24.73 -22.79
N GLY A 191 -61.45 -24.81 -23.91
CA GLY A 191 -61.99 -24.66 -25.29
C GLY A 191 -61.98 -25.94 -26.05
#